data_e190a47eb8b448a0607643858d010aa1
#
_entry.id   e190a47eb8b448a0607643858d010aa1
#
_cell.length_a   1.000
_cell.length_b   1.000
_cell.length_c   1.000
_cell.angle_alpha   90.00
_cell.angle_beta   90.00
_cell.angle_gamma   90.00
#
_symmetry.space_group_name_H-M   'P 1'
#
loop_
_entity.id
_entity.type
_entity.pdbx_description
1 polymer ?
#
loop_
_entity_poly.entity_id
_entity_poly.type
_entity_poly.pdbx_seq_one_letter_code
_entity_poly.pdbx_strand_id
1 'polypeptide(L)'
;RYHVRGMAINIVTKDYAGTNQLSGQIIGGLQQSKYAKGFGDFYLSMQRGKFGLDAQYQYVDGNSYGESSRIANHPLGNERVHYNDETCQKSFGIAHNYRLGMNYAFSKNHRLEVAYTGKWDKSCSNSNTAGSSESGMHNDSHEYLHNVDVNYSLPFGLNINGSYTNYRTPQQQKLDGTIYTNENTTETERNLTSGSEQTISKWMFTADQTHSLAHGWGLSYGVKGQFTSNKSYQNTLDKEGNILPNATSSVDINERIWNIYAGFSKQINKAISIEASVAAEQYHSPIWDKWRIYPSLNALWNINENHLLNLSF
;
A
#
# COMPACT_ATOMS: atom_id res chain seq x y z
N ARG A 1 -5.46 -6.43 15.39
CA ARG A 1 -6.32 -5.68 16.34
C ARG A 1 -5.52 -4.90 17.37
N TYR A 2 -4.40 -5.42 17.89
CA TYR A 2 -3.70 -4.91 19.08
C TYR A 2 -2.69 -3.77 18.83
N HIS A 3 -2.52 -3.31 17.60
CA HIS A 3 -1.62 -2.20 17.25
C HIS A 3 -2.30 -1.08 16.45
N VAL A 4 -3.64 -1.07 16.40
CA VAL A 4 -4.38 -0.03 15.66
C VAL A 4 -4.61 1.15 16.59
N ARG A 5 -3.90 2.25 16.38
CA ARG A 5 -4.26 3.55 16.97
C ARG A 5 -5.40 4.13 16.15
N GLY A 6 -6.62 4.06 16.68
CA GLY A 6 -7.80 4.61 16.03
C GLY A 6 -9.00 3.67 16.04
N MET A 7 -10.06 4.07 15.36
CA MET A 7 -11.30 3.30 15.25
C MET A 7 -11.13 2.25 14.14
N ALA A 8 -11.33 0.97 14.46
CA ALA A 8 -11.41 -0.11 13.48
C ALA A 8 -12.87 -0.43 13.15
N ILE A 9 -13.24 -0.37 11.88
CA ILE A 9 -14.56 -0.78 11.40
C ILE A 9 -14.43 -2.23 10.94
N ASN A 10 -15.17 -3.12 11.59
CA ASN A 10 -15.31 -4.51 11.18
C ASN A 10 -16.60 -4.66 10.36
N ILE A 11 -16.45 -4.89 9.04
CA ILE A 11 -17.60 -5.14 8.16
C ILE A 11 -17.81 -6.66 8.13
N VAL A 12 -18.92 -7.10 8.73
CA VAL A 12 -19.37 -8.48 8.65
C VAL A 12 -20.38 -8.58 7.51
N THR A 13 -20.01 -9.27 6.45
CA THR A 13 -20.93 -9.56 5.34
C THR A 13 -21.90 -10.70 5.74
N LYS A 14 -23.07 -10.72 5.12
CA LYS A 14 -24.02 -11.82 5.31
C LYS A 14 -23.38 -13.14 4.85
N ASP A 15 -23.58 -14.19 5.60
CA ASP A 15 -23.19 -15.54 5.21
C ASP A 15 -24.16 -16.06 4.13
N TYR A 16 -23.65 -16.22 2.91
CA TYR A 16 -24.41 -16.74 1.77
C TYR A 16 -24.13 -18.25 1.52
N ALA A 17 -23.44 -18.92 2.42
CA ALA A 17 -23.18 -20.36 2.29
C ALA A 17 -24.51 -21.15 2.14
N GLY A 18 -24.61 -21.92 1.06
CA GLY A 18 -25.82 -22.67 0.73
C GLY A 18 -26.77 -21.98 -0.24
N THR A 19 -26.51 -20.73 -0.64
CA THR A 19 -27.28 -20.02 -1.69
C THR A 19 -26.68 -20.20 -3.07
N ASN A 20 -27.47 -20.03 -4.10
CA ASN A 20 -26.99 -19.91 -5.48
C ASN A 20 -27.22 -18.46 -5.92
N GLN A 21 -26.15 -17.73 -6.12
CA GLN A 21 -26.19 -16.34 -6.54
C GLN A 21 -25.13 -16.07 -7.59
N LEU A 22 -25.50 -15.31 -8.59
CA LEU A 22 -24.59 -14.74 -9.59
C LEU A 22 -24.86 -13.25 -9.67
N SER A 23 -23.84 -12.44 -9.53
CA SER A 23 -23.90 -11.01 -9.73
C SER A 23 -22.68 -10.55 -10.52
N GLY A 24 -22.85 -9.52 -11.32
CA GLY A 24 -21.76 -8.95 -12.09
C GLY A 24 -22.07 -7.55 -12.54
N GLN A 25 -21.02 -6.81 -12.86
CA GLN A 25 -21.10 -5.45 -13.33
C GLN A 25 -20.00 -5.20 -14.36
N ILE A 26 -20.35 -4.49 -15.42
CA ILE A 26 -19.41 -3.95 -16.39
C ILE A 26 -19.64 -2.44 -16.45
N ILE A 27 -18.57 -1.68 -16.23
CA ILE A 27 -18.58 -0.23 -16.34
C ILE A 27 -17.50 0.17 -17.33
N GLY A 28 -17.81 1.11 -18.22
CA GLY A 28 -16.83 1.72 -19.11
C GLY A 28 -17.11 3.21 -19.20
N GLY A 29 -16.07 3.99 -19.38
CA GLY A 29 -16.21 5.41 -19.49
C GLY A 29 -15.04 6.07 -20.22
N LEU A 30 -15.33 7.25 -20.74
CA LEU A 30 -14.37 8.15 -21.35
C LEU A 30 -14.41 9.48 -20.62
N GLN A 31 -13.25 9.97 -20.28
CA GLN A 31 -13.07 11.31 -19.73
C GLN A 31 -12.27 12.13 -20.73
N GLN A 32 -12.79 13.31 -21.08
CA GLN A 32 -12.14 14.24 -21.98
C GLN A 32 -11.71 15.48 -21.21
N SER A 33 -10.41 15.78 -21.26
CA SER A 33 -9.86 17.09 -20.91
C SER A 33 -9.10 17.63 -22.11
N LYS A 34 -7.86 18.06 -21.98
CA LYS A 34 -6.98 18.32 -23.13
C LYS A 34 -6.71 17.04 -23.96
N TYR A 35 -6.67 15.89 -23.27
CA TYR A 35 -6.53 14.55 -23.87
C TYR A 35 -7.63 13.61 -23.35
N ALA A 36 -7.96 12.63 -24.15
CA ALA A 36 -8.91 11.58 -23.76
C ALA A 36 -8.25 10.57 -22.82
N LYS A 37 -9.05 10.05 -21.88
CA LYS A 37 -8.72 8.95 -20.98
C LYS A 37 -9.88 7.97 -20.96
N GLY A 38 -9.59 6.69 -21.13
CA GLY A 38 -10.56 5.61 -21.09
C GLY A 38 -10.41 4.76 -19.83
N PHE A 39 -11.50 4.16 -19.40
CA PHE A 39 -11.46 3.12 -18.38
C PHE A 39 -12.53 2.05 -18.62
N GLY A 40 -12.25 0.85 -18.18
CA GLY A 40 -13.17 -0.27 -18.13
C GLY A 40 -13.02 -1.02 -16.82
N ASP A 41 -14.14 -1.42 -16.24
CA ASP A 41 -14.19 -2.19 -15.00
C ASP A 41 -15.14 -3.37 -15.21
N PHE A 42 -14.68 -4.56 -14.81
CA PHE A 42 -15.45 -5.79 -14.82
C PHE A 42 -15.42 -6.39 -13.44
N TYR A 43 -16.58 -6.74 -12.92
CA TYR A 43 -16.74 -7.46 -11.67
C TYR A 43 -17.69 -8.62 -11.86
N LEU A 44 -17.34 -9.79 -11.31
CA LEU A 44 -18.16 -10.98 -11.24
C LEU A 44 -18.07 -11.59 -9.86
N SER A 45 -19.21 -11.95 -9.27
CA SER A 45 -19.29 -12.72 -8.04
C SER A 45 -20.30 -13.85 -8.23
N MET A 46 -19.86 -15.06 -7.91
CA MET A 46 -20.66 -16.27 -8.00
C MET A 46 -20.59 -17.03 -6.67
N GLN A 47 -21.73 -17.42 -6.16
CA GLN A 47 -21.85 -18.35 -5.05
C GLN A 47 -22.68 -19.53 -5.51
N ARG A 48 -22.17 -20.75 -5.37
CA ARG A 48 -22.89 -21.99 -5.67
C ARG A 48 -22.72 -22.99 -4.53
N GLY A 49 -23.72 -23.09 -3.68
CA GLY A 49 -23.66 -23.91 -2.48
C GLY A 49 -22.50 -23.49 -1.57
N LYS A 50 -21.53 -24.38 -1.40
CA LYS A 50 -20.35 -24.16 -0.55
C LYS A 50 -19.20 -23.43 -1.24
N PHE A 51 -19.24 -23.29 -2.55
CA PHE A 51 -18.19 -22.68 -3.35
C PHE A 51 -18.56 -21.27 -3.76
N GLY A 52 -17.63 -20.34 -3.59
CA GLY A 52 -17.72 -18.99 -4.08
C GLY A 52 -16.50 -18.60 -4.93
N LEU A 53 -16.77 -17.76 -5.92
CA LEU A 53 -15.76 -17.18 -6.82
C LEU A 53 -16.05 -15.69 -6.94
N ASP A 54 -15.02 -14.86 -6.86
CA ASP A 54 -15.05 -13.46 -7.23
C ASP A 54 -13.92 -13.15 -8.21
N ALA A 55 -14.23 -12.34 -9.22
CA ALA A 55 -13.25 -11.87 -10.19
C ALA A 55 -13.48 -10.39 -10.45
N GLN A 56 -12.40 -9.63 -10.49
CA GLN A 56 -12.40 -8.22 -10.83
C GLN A 56 -11.27 -7.94 -11.80
N TYR A 57 -11.54 -7.11 -12.79
CA TYR A 57 -10.55 -6.58 -13.70
C TYR A 57 -10.86 -5.14 -14.01
N GLN A 58 -9.86 -4.28 -13.86
CA GLN A 58 -9.93 -2.88 -14.19
C GLN A 58 -8.82 -2.52 -15.18
N TYR A 59 -9.20 -1.81 -16.20
CA TYR A 59 -8.32 -1.23 -17.20
C TYR A 59 -8.49 0.28 -17.21
N VAL A 60 -7.37 0.99 -17.23
CA VAL A 60 -7.33 2.45 -17.38
C VAL A 60 -6.23 2.81 -18.35
N ASP A 61 -6.54 3.62 -19.36
CA ASP A 61 -5.53 4.20 -20.24
C ASP A 61 -5.81 5.66 -20.52
N GLY A 62 -4.77 6.40 -20.87
CA GLY A 62 -4.94 7.74 -21.38
C GLY A 62 -3.78 8.68 -21.12
N ASN A 63 -3.93 9.84 -21.74
CA ASN A 63 -3.01 10.94 -21.58
C ASN A 63 -3.54 11.94 -20.56
N SER A 64 -2.64 12.52 -19.78
CA SER A 64 -2.89 13.68 -18.94
C SER A 64 -1.97 14.83 -19.30
N TYR A 65 -2.41 16.05 -19.01
CA TYR A 65 -1.64 17.26 -19.25
C TYR A 65 -1.73 18.16 -18.05
N GLY A 66 -0.61 18.72 -17.65
CA GLY A 66 -0.50 19.70 -16.58
C GLY A 66 0.38 20.88 -17.00
N GLU A 67 0.02 22.05 -16.55
CA GLU A 67 0.84 23.26 -16.62
C GLU A 67 1.03 23.78 -15.20
N SER A 68 2.23 24.23 -14.91
CA SER A 68 2.53 24.87 -13.64
C SER A 68 3.51 26.03 -13.87
N SER A 69 3.35 27.11 -13.13
CA SER A 69 4.29 28.20 -13.07
C SER A 69 4.90 28.30 -11.68
N ARG A 70 6.17 28.58 -11.63
CA ARG A 70 6.92 28.77 -10.39
C ARG A 70 7.62 30.12 -10.42
N ILE A 71 7.28 30.97 -9.47
CA ILE A 71 8.00 32.22 -9.19
C ILE A 71 8.63 32.08 -7.82
N ALA A 72 9.94 32.22 -7.72
CA ALA A 72 10.67 32.09 -6.48
C ALA A 72 11.80 33.10 -6.38
N ASN A 73 12.01 33.66 -5.18
CA ASN A 73 13.14 34.54 -4.88
C ASN A 73 14.00 33.83 -3.83
N HIS A 74 15.23 33.53 -4.17
CA HIS A 74 16.18 32.89 -3.28
C HIS A 74 17.27 33.88 -2.86
N PRO A 75 17.47 34.11 -1.55
CA PRO A 75 18.63 34.87 -1.09
C PRO A 75 19.89 34.02 -1.29
N LEU A 76 20.88 34.58 -1.98
CA LEU A 76 22.18 33.98 -2.19
C LEU A 76 23.24 34.98 -1.68
N GLY A 77 23.59 34.88 -0.39
CA GLY A 77 24.43 35.89 0.27
C GLY A 77 23.74 37.26 0.28
N ASN A 78 24.35 38.25 -0.34
CA ASN A 78 23.82 39.64 -0.45
C ASN A 78 22.93 39.85 -1.70
N GLU A 79 22.82 38.84 -2.57
CA GLU A 79 22.04 38.91 -3.79
C GLU A 79 20.74 38.15 -3.68
N ARG A 80 19.76 38.51 -4.52
CA ARG A 80 18.51 37.75 -4.68
C ARG A 80 18.44 37.21 -6.09
N VAL A 81 18.34 35.90 -6.20
CA VAL A 81 18.11 35.22 -7.49
C VAL A 81 16.62 35.05 -7.68
N HIS A 82 16.11 35.62 -8.74
CA HIS A 82 14.70 35.51 -9.14
C HIS A 82 14.54 34.39 -10.15
N TYR A 83 13.67 33.44 -9.85
CA TYR A 83 13.28 32.35 -10.75
C TYR A 83 11.84 32.57 -11.20
N ASN A 84 11.62 32.50 -12.50
CA ASN A 84 10.30 32.49 -13.12
C ASN A 84 10.31 31.39 -14.20
N ASP A 85 9.73 30.25 -13.85
CA ASP A 85 9.72 29.07 -14.70
C ASP A 85 8.29 28.63 -15.00
N GLU A 86 8.04 28.23 -16.24
CA GLU A 86 6.81 27.58 -16.67
C GLU A 86 7.13 26.14 -17.06
N THR A 87 6.36 25.21 -16.53
CA THR A 87 6.53 23.78 -16.80
C THR A 87 5.26 23.20 -17.42
N CYS A 88 5.42 22.57 -18.57
CA CYS A 88 4.38 21.79 -19.24
C CYS A 88 4.71 20.31 -19.13
N GLN A 89 3.77 19.53 -18.62
CA GLN A 89 3.92 18.08 -18.48
C GLN A 89 2.83 17.35 -19.26
N LYS A 90 3.25 16.37 -20.05
CA LYS A 90 2.37 15.39 -20.70
C LYS A 90 2.72 14.01 -20.17
N SER A 91 1.71 13.28 -19.69
CA SER A 91 1.88 11.91 -19.23
C SER A 91 0.91 10.97 -19.95
N PHE A 92 1.37 9.78 -20.21
CA PHE A 92 0.58 8.66 -20.71
C PHE A 92 0.69 7.51 -19.70
N GLY A 93 -0.41 6.81 -19.44
CA GLY A 93 -0.41 5.66 -18.56
C GLY A 93 -1.39 4.60 -19.02
N ILE A 94 -0.99 3.34 -18.81
CA ILE A 94 -1.86 2.16 -18.95
C ILE A 94 -1.75 1.38 -17.65
N ALA A 95 -2.90 1.09 -17.04
CA ALA A 95 -2.97 0.31 -15.82
C ALA A 95 -3.94 -0.85 -15.94
N HIS A 96 -3.51 -2.02 -15.50
CA HIS A 96 -4.31 -3.23 -15.36
C HIS A 96 -4.30 -3.64 -13.89
N ASN A 97 -5.47 -3.66 -13.27
CA ASN A 97 -5.65 -4.21 -11.93
C ASN A 97 -6.56 -5.43 -12.03
N TYR A 98 -6.21 -6.49 -11.36
CA TYR A 98 -6.99 -7.73 -11.40
C TYR A 98 -6.99 -8.42 -10.04
N ARG A 99 -8.13 -9.03 -9.74
CA ARG A 99 -8.33 -9.85 -8.55
C ARG A 99 -9.11 -11.11 -8.93
N LEU A 100 -8.68 -12.21 -8.38
CA LEU A 100 -9.39 -13.49 -8.43
C LEU A 100 -9.46 -14.04 -7.01
N GLY A 101 -10.66 -14.24 -6.48
CA GLY A 101 -10.92 -14.80 -5.18
C GLY A 101 -11.72 -16.09 -5.28
N MET A 102 -11.41 -17.05 -4.45
CA MET A 102 -12.14 -18.30 -4.30
C MET A 102 -12.37 -18.56 -2.82
N ASN A 103 -13.55 -19.05 -2.48
CA ASN A 103 -13.84 -19.48 -1.13
C ASN A 103 -14.59 -20.82 -1.14
N TYR A 104 -14.36 -21.60 -0.08
CA TYR A 104 -15.06 -22.85 0.14
C TYR A 104 -15.44 -22.99 1.61
N ALA A 105 -16.76 -23.09 1.86
CA ALA A 105 -17.32 -23.30 3.17
C ALA A 105 -17.55 -24.80 3.45
N PHE A 106 -16.65 -25.44 4.19
CA PHE A 106 -16.82 -26.84 4.62
C PHE A 106 -18.03 -26.97 5.56
N SER A 107 -18.15 -26.00 6.51
CA SER A 107 -19.28 -25.83 7.44
C SER A 107 -19.42 -24.34 7.80
N LYS A 108 -20.38 -24.00 8.66
CA LYS A 108 -20.64 -22.60 9.10
C LYS A 108 -19.38 -21.90 9.64
N ASN A 109 -18.55 -22.62 10.39
CA ASN A 109 -17.35 -22.05 11.03
C ASN A 109 -16.05 -22.69 10.48
N HIS A 110 -16.11 -23.29 9.30
CA HIS A 110 -14.97 -23.94 8.66
C HIS A 110 -14.89 -23.49 7.21
N ARG A 111 -13.98 -22.58 6.91
CA ARG A 111 -13.90 -21.90 5.60
C ARG A 111 -12.46 -21.72 5.17
N LEU A 112 -12.22 -21.94 3.90
CA LEU A 112 -10.98 -21.60 3.22
C LEU A 112 -11.27 -20.50 2.19
N GLU A 113 -10.44 -19.48 2.19
CA GLU A 113 -10.47 -18.41 1.18
C GLU A 113 -9.06 -18.24 0.62
N VAL A 114 -8.99 -18.11 -0.69
CA VAL A 114 -7.74 -17.82 -1.40
C VAL A 114 -8.02 -16.69 -2.36
N ALA A 115 -7.17 -15.66 -2.34
CA ALA A 115 -7.28 -14.54 -3.26
C ALA A 115 -5.93 -14.23 -3.89
N TYR A 116 -5.95 -13.90 -5.16
CA TYR A 116 -4.83 -13.34 -5.90
C TYR A 116 -5.19 -11.94 -6.37
N THR A 117 -4.32 -10.98 -6.09
CA THR A 117 -4.45 -9.60 -6.56
C THR A 117 -3.19 -9.24 -7.33
N GLY A 118 -3.35 -8.64 -8.49
CA GLY A 118 -2.23 -8.19 -9.29
C GLY A 118 -2.47 -6.80 -9.87
N LYS A 119 -1.35 -6.11 -10.12
CA LYS A 119 -1.31 -4.85 -10.83
C LYS A 119 -0.16 -4.87 -11.83
N TRP A 120 -0.44 -4.38 -13.00
CA TRP A 120 0.55 -4.00 -13.98
C TRP A 120 0.25 -2.58 -14.44
N ASP A 121 1.23 -1.71 -14.32
CA ASP A 121 1.14 -0.30 -14.69
C ASP A 121 2.36 0.08 -15.53
N LYS A 122 2.13 0.85 -16.55
CA LYS A 122 3.17 1.51 -17.35
C LYS A 122 2.81 2.96 -17.47
N SER A 123 3.74 3.84 -17.11
CA SER A 123 3.58 5.27 -17.30
C SER A 123 4.82 5.88 -17.93
N CYS A 124 4.58 6.84 -18.80
CA CYS A 124 5.61 7.65 -19.46
C CYS A 124 5.22 9.11 -19.29
N SER A 125 6.15 9.95 -18.88
CA SER A 125 5.92 11.38 -18.79
C SER A 125 7.05 12.19 -19.41
N ASN A 126 6.66 13.26 -20.12
CA ASN A 126 7.56 14.28 -20.63
C ASN A 126 7.20 15.61 -19.97
N SER A 127 8.20 16.26 -19.39
CA SER A 127 8.07 17.57 -18.78
C SER A 127 9.09 18.50 -19.38
N ASN A 128 8.64 19.67 -19.83
CA ASN A 128 9.49 20.73 -20.37
C ASN A 128 9.31 21.97 -19.51
N THR A 129 10.40 22.50 -19.02
CA THR A 129 10.46 23.75 -18.25
C THR A 129 11.18 24.80 -19.07
N ALA A 130 10.64 25.99 -19.10
CA ALA A 130 11.22 27.16 -19.75
C ALA A 130 11.10 28.39 -18.85
N GLY A 131 12.10 29.27 -18.91
CA GLY A 131 12.14 30.52 -18.11
C GLY A 131 13.54 30.81 -17.59
N SER A 132 13.70 30.95 -16.30
CA SER A 132 14.99 31.11 -15.64
C SER A 132 15.83 29.83 -15.68
N SER A 133 15.21 28.69 -15.96
CA SER A 133 15.86 27.43 -16.30
C SER A 133 15.22 26.84 -17.55
N GLU A 134 15.99 26.11 -18.33
CA GLU A 134 15.47 25.29 -19.41
C GLU A 134 15.76 23.83 -19.10
N SER A 135 14.75 22.99 -19.09
CA SER A 135 14.95 21.57 -18.89
C SER A 135 13.89 20.73 -19.57
N GLY A 136 14.32 19.60 -20.10
CA GLY A 136 13.49 18.51 -20.56
C GLY A 136 13.68 17.30 -19.64
N MET A 137 12.60 16.73 -19.15
CA MET A 137 12.64 15.50 -18.36
C MET A 137 11.74 14.46 -19.01
N HIS A 138 12.30 13.30 -19.25
CA HIS A 138 11.59 12.10 -19.69
C HIS A 138 11.65 11.05 -18.61
N ASN A 139 10.50 10.48 -18.24
CA ASN A 139 10.42 9.45 -17.23
C ASN A 139 9.56 8.28 -17.73
N ASP A 140 10.14 7.09 -17.75
CA ASP A 140 9.46 5.81 -17.98
C ASP A 140 9.43 5.02 -16.68
N SER A 141 8.24 4.57 -16.27
CA SER A 141 8.03 3.82 -15.06
C SER A 141 7.11 2.63 -15.30
N HIS A 142 7.43 1.52 -14.68
CA HIS A 142 6.55 0.34 -14.60
C HIS A 142 6.30 -0.01 -13.14
N GLU A 143 5.14 -0.56 -12.86
CA GLU A 143 4.80 -1.08 -11.55
C GLU A 143 4.18 -2.46 -11.69
N TYR A 144 4.70 -3.40 -10.93
CA TYR A 144 4.24 -4.77 -10.86
C TYR A 144 3.92 -5.11 -9.41
N LEU A 145 2.70 -5.57 -9.16
CA LEU A 145 2.27 -6.07 -7.86
C LEU A 145 1.68 -7.46 -8.05
N HIS A 146 2.11 -8.39 -7.23
CA HIS A 146 1.53 -9.71 -7.08
C HIS A 146 1.28 -9.95 -5.59
N ASN A 147 0.05 -10.25 -5.23
CA ASN A 147 -0.30 -10.59 -3.87
C ASN A 147 -1.18 -11.84 -3.84
N VAL A 148 -0.82 -12.79 -3.01
CA VAL A 148 -1.60 -13.98 -2.72
C VAL A 148 -1.97 -13.96 -1.25
N ASP A 149 -3.25 -14.09 -0.94
CA ASP A 149 -3.80 -14.19 0.40
C ASP A 149 -4.50 -15.52 0.59
N VAL A 150 -4.27 -16.16 1.72
CA VAL A 150 -4.94 -17.39 2.13
C VAL A 150 -5.49 -17.18 3.53
N ASN A 151 -6.79 -17.38 3.71
CA ASN A 151 -7.47 -17.33 5.00
C ASN A 151 -8.12 -18.68 5.28
N TYR A 152 -7.82 -19.28 6.41
CA TYR A 152 -8.35 -20.56 6.81
C TYR A 152 -8.93 -20.47 8.22
N SER A 153 -10.25 -20.54 8.32
CA SER A 153 -10.98 -20.56 9.58
C SER A 153 -11.38 -21.97 9.94
N LEU A 154 -11.07 -22.40 11.16
CA LEU A 154 -11.32 -23.73 11.68
C LEU A 154 -12.51 -23.72 12.66
N PRO A 155 -13.25 -24.86 12.80
CA PRO A 155 -14.49 -24.89 13.59
C PRO A 155 -14.31 -24.54 15.08
N PHE A 156 -13.13 -24.77 15.63
CA PHE A 156 -12.82 -24.50 17.02
C PHE A 156 -12.30 -23.09 17.30
N GLY A 157 -12.45 -22.19 16.33
CA GLY A 157 -12.13 -20.75 16.48
C GLY A 157 -10.71 -20.36 16.15
N LEU A 158 -9.88 -21.27 15.60
CA LEU A 158 -8.56 -20.93 15.08
C LEU A 158 -8.68 -20.36 13.67
N ASN A 159 -8.08 -19.18 13.47
CA ASN A 159 -7.92 -18.56 12.16
C ASN A 159 -6.45 -18.51 11.79
N ILE A 160 -6.13 -18.97 10.59
CA ILE A 160 -4.79 -18.95 10.03
C ILE A 160 -4.83 -18.10 8.77
N ASN A 161 -3.99 -17.07 8.71
CA ASN A 161 -3.87 -16.22 7.54
C ASN A 161 -2.41 -16.27 7.05
N GLY A 162 -2.24 -16.39 5.76
CA GLY A 162 -0.95 -16.30 5.08
C GLY A 162 -1.06 -15.33 3.93
N SER A 163 -0.06 -14.48 3.74
CA SER A 163 0.03 -13.65 2.54
C SER A 163 1.45 -13.58 2.01
N TYR A 164 1.55 -13.49 0.69
CA TYR A 164 2.78 -13.20 -0.02
C TYR A 164 2.54 -12.02 -0.94
N THR A 165 3.38 -11.01 -0.82
CA THR A 165 3.37 -9.83 -1.69
C THR A 165 4.73 -9.71 -2.37
N ASN A 166 4.72 -9.52 -3.68
CA ASN A 166 5.88 -9.10 -4.45
C ASN A 166 5.53 -7.81 -5.19
N TYR A 167 6.34 -6.80 -4.98
CA TYR A 167 6.22 -5.48 -5.61
C TYR A 167 7.53 -5.14 -6.30
N ARG A 168 7.45 -4.67 -7.54
CA ARG A 168 8.60 -4.26 -8.32
C ARG A 168 8.27 -3.01 -9.13
N THR A 169 9.14 -1.99 -9.06
CA THR A 169 8.99 -0.75 -9.79
C THR A 169 10.30 -0.30 -10.43
N PRO A 170 10.60 -0.75 -11.66
CA PRO A 170 11.69 -0.19 -12.46
C PRO A 170 11.29 1.18 -13.03
N GLN A 171 12.24 2.11 -12.99
CA GLN A 171 12.08 3.46 -13.50
C GLN A 171 13.33 3.90 -14.26
N GLN A 172 13.11 4.60 -15.36
CA GLN A 172 14.16 5.26 -16.15
C GLN A 172 13.84 6.73 -16.29
N GLN A 173 14.78 7.59 -15.96
CA GLN A 173 14.63 9.03 -16.04
C GLN A 173 15.79 9.63 -16.84
N LYS A 174 15.46 10.50 -17.77
CA LYS A 174 16.44 11.34 -18.48
C LYS A 174 16.13 12.79 -18.17
N LEU A 175 17.15 13.53 -17.82
CA LEU A 175 17.11 14.95 -17.55
C LEU A 175 18.14 15.63 -18.43
N ASP A 176 17.66 16.52 -19.29
CA ASP A 176 18.49 17.44 -20.06
C ASP A 176 18.14 18.86 -19.60
N GLY A 177 19.11 19.66 -19.21
CA GLY A 177 18.79 20.99 -18.71
C GLY A 177 19.98 21.94 -18.64
N THR A 178 19.65 23.21 -18.72
CA THR A 178 20.58 24.33 -18.56
C THR A 178 20.07 25.22 -17.43
N ILE A 179 20.91 25.51 -16.45
CA ILE A 179 20.64 26.44 -15.37
C ILE A 179 21.40 27.74 -15.65
N TYR A 180 20.67 28.84 -15.71
CA TYR A 180 21.25 30.17 -15.85
C TYR A 180 21.49 30.75 -14.45
N THR A 181 22.78 30.92 -14.09
CA THR A 181 23.18 31.58 -12.83
C THR A 181 23.62 33.01 -13.17
N ASN A 182 22.77 33.98 -12.78
CA ASN A 182 22.90 35.42 -13.07
C ASN A 182 22.61 35.82 -14.53
N GLU A 183 22.05 37.02 -14.67
CA GLU A 183 21.43 37.58 -15.88
C GLU A 183 22.26 37.51 -17.17
N ASN A 184 23.49 36.96 -17.18
CA ASN A 184 24.27 36.88 -18.43
C ASN A 184 25.44 35.88 -18.52
N THR A 185 25.83 35.01 -17.56
CA THR A 185 27.20 34.47 -17.76
C THR A 185 27.54 33.03 -17.33
N THR A 186 26.68 32.24 -16.74
CA THR A 186 27.12 30.85 -16.46
C THR A 186 26.01 29.84 -16.76
N GLU A 187 26.08 29.30 -17.97
CA GLU A 187 25.30 28.13 -18.36
C GLU A 187 25.94 26.88 -17.73
N THR A 188 25.18 26.19 -16.91
CA THR A 188 25.58 24.86 -16.44
C THR A 188 24.67 23.84 -17.08
N GLU A 189 25.19 23.17 -18.12
CA GLU A 189 24.49 22.03 -18.72
C GLU A 189 24.49 20.85 -17.74
N ARG A 190 23.33 20.23 -17.57
CA ARG A 190 23.17 18.99 -16.84
C ARG A 190 22.39 18.00 -17.67
N ASN A 191 23.05 16.99 -18.15
CA ASN A 191 22.46 15.88 -18.88
C ASN A 191 22.69 14.62 -18.08
N LEU A 192 21.62 14.09 -17.51
CA LEU A 192 21.67 12.97 -16.58
C LEU A 192 20.72 11.86 -17.04
N THR A 193 21.18 10.64 -16.94
CA THR A 193 20.32 9.46 -17.10
C THR A 193 20.34 8.67 -15.79
N SER A 194 19.18 8.47 -15.20
CA SER A 194 19.03 7.69 -13.95
C SER A 194 18.16 6.47 -14.20
N GLY A 195 18.69 5.31 -13.83
CA GLY A 195 17.94 4.07 -13.77
C GLY A 195 17.78 3.63 -12.32
N SER A 196 16.57 3.33 -11.90
CA SER A 196 16.31 2.84 -10.55
C SER A 196 15.33 1.67 -10.58
N GLU A 197 15.43 0.80 -9.60
CA GLU A 197 14.47 -0.26 -9.36
C GLU A 197 14.34 -0.52 -7.87
N GLN A 198 13.11 -0.70 -7.43
CA GLN A 198 12.82 -1.22 -6.10
C GLN A 198 12.06 -2.54 -6.23
N THR A 199 12.50 -3.54 -5.48
CA THR A 199 11.81 -4.83 -5.35
C THR A 199 11.57 -5.11 -3.88
N ILE A 200 10.31 -5.32 -3.51
CA ILE A 200 9.88 -5.69 -2.17
C ILE A 200 9.22 -7.05 -2.23
N SER A 201 9.73 -8.00 -1.44
CA SER A 201 9.10 -9.30 -1.22
C SER A 201 8.73 -9.42 0.26
N LYS A 202 7.46 -9.69 0.52
CA LYS A 202 6.93 -9.76 1.88
C LYS A 202 6.13 -11.03 2.09
N TRP A 203 6.50 -11.80 3.09
CA TRP A 203 5.72 -12.89 3.64
C TRP A 203 5.11 -12.47 4.97
N MET A 204 3.86 -12.76 5.17
CA MET A 204 3.18 -12.56 6.44
C MET A 204 2.32 -13.78 6.72
N PHE A 205 2.34 -14.21 7.98
CA PHE A 205 1.39 -15.21 8.47
C PHE A 205 0.89 -14.80 9.86
N THR A 206 -0.34 -15.17 10.15
CA THR A 206 -0.94 -15.03 11.47
C THR A 206 -1.67 -16.32 11.82
N ALA A 207 -1.65 -16.67 13.09
CA ALA A 207 -2.51 -17.68 13.64
C ALA A 207 -3.10 -17.13 14.93
N ASP A 208 -4.41 -17.02 15.00
CA ASP A 208 -5.10 -16.43 16.12
C ASP A 208 -6.29 -17.30 16.53
N GLN A 209 -6.53 -17.36 17.82
CA GLN A 209 -7.63 -18.11 18.40
C GLN A 209 -8.36 -17.30 19.46
N THR A 210 -9.68 -17.42 19.45
CA THR A 210 -10.55 -16.78 20.43
C THR A 210 -11.47 -17.81 21.04
N HIS A 211 -11.57 -17.80 22.36
CA HIS A 211 -12.48 -18.65 23.13
C HIS A 211 -13.49 -17.78 23.88
N SER A 212 -14.75 -18.13 23.74
CA SER A 212 -15.80 -17.60 24.60
C SER A 212 -15.91 -18.52 25.81
N LEU A 213 -15.61 -17.98 27.00
CA LEU A 213 -15.65 -18.71 28.27
C LEU A 213 -16.96 -18.41 29.02
N ALA A 214 -17.21 -19.19 30.06
CA ALA A 214 -18.39 -18.98 30.90
C ALA A 214 -18.43 -17.57 31.53
N HIS A 215 -19.62 -17.11 31.87
CA HIS A 215 -19.87 -15.84 32.59
C HIS A 215 -19.38 -14.59 31.84
N GLY A 216 -19.36 -14.61 30.49
CA GLY A 216 -18.98 -13.46 29.66
C GLY A 216 -17.49 -13.17 29.65
N TRP A 217 -16.64 -14.14 29.98
CA TRP A 217 -15.21 -14.07 29.74
C TRP A 217 -14.86 -14.48 28.32
N GLY A 218 -13.85 -13.87 27.79
CA GLY A 218 -13.21 -14.23 26.51
C GLY A 218 -11.70 -14.32 26.67
N LEU A 219 -11.10 -15.25 25.98
CA LEU A 219 -9.64 -15.41 25.86
C LEU A 219 -9.27 -15.32 24.39
N SER A 220 -8.30 -14.49 24.06
CA SER A 220 -7.72 -14.39 22.72
C SER A 220 -6.21 -14.52 22.78
N TYR A 221 -5.61 -15.22 21.86
CA TYR A 221 -4.17 -15.32 21.73
C TYR A 221 -3.78 -15.62 20.28
N GLY A 222 -2.55 -15.29 19.94
CA GLY A 222 -2.08 -15.55 18.60
C GLY A 222 -0.61 -15.21 18.41
N VAL A 223 -0.15 -15.53 17.20
CA VAL A 223 1.19 -15.25 16.72
C VAL A 223 1.12 -14.64 15.32
N LYS A 224 1.99 -13.68 15.06
CA LYS A 224 2.22 -13.09 13.74
C LYS A 224 3.70 -13.15 13.42
N GLY A 225 4.02 -13.59 12.20
CA GLY A 225 5.35 -13.51 11.61
C GLY A 225 5.30 -12.67 10.34
N GLN A 226 6.29 -11.81 10.15
CA GLN A 226 6.47 -11.04 8.95
C GLN A 226 7.94 -11.05 8.54
N PHE A 227 8.18 -11.30 7.26
CA PHE A 227 9.52 -11.30 6.65
C PHE A 227 9.46 -10.40 5.44
N THR A 228 10.29 -9.37 5.42
CA THR A 228 10.34 -8.38 4.35
C THR A 228 11.75 -8.32 3.81
N SER A 229 11.92 -8.47 2.50
CA SER A 229 13.14 -8.18 1.77
C SER A 229 12.88 -6.97 0.88
N ASN A 230 13.66 -5.93 1.06
CA ASN A 230 13.59 -4.70 0.26
C ASN A 230 14.95 -4.48 -0.39
N LYS A 231 14.97 -4.57 -1.73
CA LYS A 231 16.14 -4.30 -2.56
C LYS A 231 15.83 -3.10 -3.42
N SER A 232 16.69 -2.09 -3.37
CA SER A 232 16.58 -0.95 -4.26
C SER A 232 17.96 -0.54 -4.76
N TYR A 233 18.00 -0.09 -5.98
CA TYR A 233 19.19 0.55 -6.53
C TYR A 233 18.80 1.77 -7.35
N GLN A 234 19.72 2.70 -7.44
CA GLN A 234 19.67 3.83 -8.34
C GLN A 234 21.07 4.06 -8.90
N ASN A 235 21.20 4.10 -10.22
CA ASN A 235 22.42 4.45 -10.93
C ASN A 235 22.16 5.70 -11.74
N THR A 236 23.01 6.71 -11.58
CA THR A 236 22.93 7.95 -12.34
C THR A 236 24.21 8.11 -13.16
N LEU A 237 24.03 8.38 -14.44
CA LEU A 237 25.08 8.56 -15.43
C LEU A 237 25.11 10.02 -15.87
N ASP A 238 26.32 10.52 -16.17
CA ASP A 238 26.51 11.79 -16.85
C ASP A 238 26.28 11.68 -18.35
N LYS A 239 26.51 12.78 -19.07
CA LYS A 239 26.39 12.88 -20.53
C LYS A 239 27.33 11.90 -21.28
N GLU A 240 28.50 11.64 -20.75
CA GLU A 240 29.51 10.73 -21.29
C GLU A 240 29.23 9.26 -20.94
N GLY A 241 28.23 8.97 -20.11
CA GLY A 241 27.89 7.63 -19.66
C GLY A 241 28.68 7.15 -18.43
N ASN A 242 29.40 8.05 -17.74
CA ASN A 242 30.11 7.71 -16.52
C ASN A 242 29.16 7.69 -15.32
N ILE A 243 29.37 6.76 -14.43
CA ILE A 243 28.59 6.68 -13.19
C ILE A 243 28.94 7.86 -12.28
N LEU A 244 27.93 8.53 -11.76
CA LEU A 244 28.06 9.57 -10.74
C LEU A 244 27.96 8.94 -9.35
N PRO A 245 29.08 8.73 -8.62
CA PRO A 245 29.05 7.99 -7.33
C PRO A 245 28.17 8.64 -6.27
N ASN A 246 28.12 9.98 -6.24
CA ASN A 246 27.30 10.74 -5.28
C ASN A 246 25.79 10.70 -5.56
N ALA A 247 25.38 10.24 -6.76
CA ALA A 247 24.00 10.09 -7.19
C ALA A 247 23.63 8.61 -7.44
N THR A 248 24.46 7.69 -6.98
CA THR A 248 24.28 6.24 -7.07
C THR A 248 24.08 5.67 -5.68
N SER A 249 23.08 4.84 -5.50
CA SER A 249 22.78 4.20 -4.21
C SER A 249 22.30 2.77 -4.41
N SER A 250 22.59 1.92 -3.46
CA SER A 250 22.06 0.56 -3.38
C SER A 250 21.71 0.21 -1.95
N VAL A 251 20.54 -0.34 -1.75
CA VAL A 251 20.02 -0.75 -0.44
C VAL A 251 19.52 -2.19 -0.55
N ASP A 252 19.95 -3.04 0.38
CA ASP A 252 19.42 -4.40 0.57
C ASP A 252 19.13 -4.59 2.06
N ILE A 253 17.84 -4.57 2.41
CA ILE A 253 17.38 -4.64 3.80
C ILE A 253 16.45 -5.85 3.93
N ASN A 254 16.80 -6.72 4.89
CA ASN A 254 15.96 -7.84 5.28
C ASN A 254 15.49 -7.61 6.73
N GLU A 255 14.16 -7.65 6.90
CA GLU A 255 13.51 -7.42 8.17
C GLU A 255 12.69 -8.63 8.58
N ARG A 256 12.65 -8.92 9.87
CA ARG A 256 11.82 -9.96 10.48
C ARG A 256 11.09 -9.39 11.69
N ILE A 257 9.79 -9.62 11.74
CA ILE A 257 8.96 -9.23 12.88
C ILE A 257 8.25 -10.49 13.37
N TRP A 258 8.41 -10.78 14.65
CA TRP A 258 7.60 -11.76 15.35
C TRP A 258 6.79 -11.05 16.41
N ASN A 259 5.51 -11.36 16.47
CA ASN A 259 4.61 -10.83 17.48
C ASN A 259 3.80 -11.96 18.07
N ILE A 260 3.81 -12.08 19.39
CA ILE A 260 3.02 -13.04 20.16
C ILE A 260 2.15 -12.23 21.11
N TYR A 261 0.87 -12.55 21.20
CA TYR A 261 -0.04 -11.83 22.04
C TYR A 261 -1.02 -12.74 22.76
N ALA A 262 -1.50 -12.28 23.91
CA ALA A 262 -2.60 -12.87 24.66
C ALA A 262 -3.45 -11.77 25.28
N GLY A 263 -4.76 -11.99 25.34
CA GLY A 263 -5.70 -11.02 25.90
C GLY A 263 -6.89 -11.71 26.52
N PHE A 264 -7.44 -11.07 27.55
CA PHE A 264 -8.68 -11.45 28.19
C PHE A 264 -9.70 -10.34 28.00
N SER A 265 -10.93 -10.72 27.77
CA SER A 265 -12.06 -9.81 27.73
C SER A 265 -13.12 -10.23 28.75
N LYS A 266 -13.84 -9.25 29.27
CA LYS A 266 -14.96 -9.48 30.21
C LYS A 266 -16.13 -8.58 29.83
N GLN A 267 -17.24 -9.20 29.48
CA GLN A 267 -18.53 -8.53 29.42
C GLN A 267 -19.15 -8.56 30.83
N ILE A 268 -19.08 -7.44 31.53
CA ILE A 268 -19.62 -7.33 32.91
C ILE A 268 -21.14 -7.34 32.87
N ASN A 269 -21.72 -6.54 31.96
CA ASN A 269 -23.14 -6.48 31.67
C ASN A 269 -23.34 -5.97 30.23
N LYS A 270 -24.58 -5.72 29.81
CA LYS A 270 -24.88 -5.22 28.46
C LYS A 270 -24.24 -3.84 28.14
N ALA A 271 -23.95 -3.07 29.18
CA ALA A 271 -23.41 -1.72 29.06
C ALA A 271 -21.89 -1.64 29.20
N ILE A 272 -21.25 -2.59 29.91
CA ILE A 272 -19.83 -2.49 30.29
C ILE A 272 -19.06 -3.70 29.78
N SER A 273 -17.99 -3.43 29.01
CA SER A 273 -16.99 -4.43 28.64
C SER A 273 -15.57 -3.92 28.91
N ILE A 274 -14.70 -4.84 29.31
CA ILE A 274 -13.28 -4.58 29.57
C ILE A 274 -12.47 -5.60 28.78
N GLU A 275 -11.37 -5.14 28.18
CA GLU A 275 -10.40 -5.99 27.49
C GLU A 275 -8.99 -5.59 27.95
N ALA A 276 -8.22 -6.57 28.37
CA ALA A 276 -6.80 -6.41 28.70
C ALA A 276 -5.96 -7.36 27.87
N SER A 277 -4.89 -6.89 27.31
CA SER A 277 -3.99 -7.70 26.49
C SER A 277 -2.53 -7.32 26.68
N VAL A 278 -1.67 -8.24 26.35
CA VAL A 278 -0.22 -8.01 26.23
C VAL A 278 0.28 -8.60 24.93
N ALA A 279 1.14 -7.86 24.24
CA ALA A 279 1.86 -8.34 23.07
C ALA A 279 3.37 -8.21 23.31
N ALA A 280 4.13 -9.22 22.90
CA ALA A 280 5.58 -9.20 22.83
C ALA A 280 6.00 -9.23 21.36
N GLU A 281 6.82 -8.29 20.96
CA GLU A 281 7.29 -8.15 19.58
C GLU A 281 8.79 -8.17 19.52
N GLN A 282 9.35 -9.01 18.67
CA GLN A 282 10.73 -8.96 18.23
C GLN A 282 10.79 -8.32 16.86
N TYR A 283 11.56 -7.26 16.74
CA TYR A 283 11.93 -6.65 15.47
C TYR A 283 13.42 -6.85 15.22
N HIS A 284 13.74 -7.47 14.10
CA HIS A 284 15.09 -7.70 13.65
C HIS A 284 15.31 -7.09 12.27
N SER A 285 16.35 -6.28 12.13
CA SER A 285 16.87 -5.72 10.88
C SER A 285 18.39 -5.72 10.93
N PRO A 286 19.12 -5.39 9.86
CA PRO A 286 20.59 -5.31 9.88
C PRO A 286 21.19 -4.40 10.95
N ILE A 287 20.43 -3.42 11.44
CA ILE A 287 20.89 -2.41 12.42
C ILE A 287 20.14 -2.50 13.76
N TRP A 288 19.11 -3.33 13.88
CA TRP A 288 18.27 -3.41 15.07
C TRP A 288 17.90 -4.86 15.36
N ASP A 289 18.01 -5.24 16.63
CA ASP A 289 17.43 -6.48 17.16
C ASP A 289 16.91 -6.18 18.57
N LYS A 290 15.60 -5.99 18.68
CA LYS A 290 14.96 -5.56 19.93
C LYS A 290 13.65 -6.26 20.18
N TRP A 291 13.46 -6.61 21.45
CA TRP A 291 12.17 -7.01 21.98
C TRP A 291 11.45 -5.81 22.59
N ARG A 292 10.15 -5.76 22.40
CA ARG A 292 9.25 -4.78 23.03
C ARG A 292 8.02 -5.47 23.55
N ILE A 293 7.50 -4.96 24.68
CA ILE A 293 6.25 -5.44 25.28
C ILE A 293 5.25 -4.30 25.22
N TYR A 294 4.05 -4.60 24.80
CA TYR A 294 2.95 -3.66 24.63
C TYR A 294 1.77 -4.14 25.46
N PRO A 295 1.58 -3.64 26.69
CA PRO A 295 0.34 -3.82 27.42
C PRO A 295 -0.75 -2.94 26.80
N SER A 296 -1.99 -3.40 26.87
CA SER A 296 -3.16 -2.66 26.41
C SER A 296 -4.34 -2.93 27.34
N LEU A 297 -5.10 -1.91 27.67
CA LEU A 297 -6.32 -1.97 28.43
C LEU A 297 -7.38 -1.13 27.73
N ASN A 298 -8.54 -1.72 27.46
CA ASN A 298 -9.68 -1.02 26.90
C ASN A 298 -10.89 -1.26 27.79
N ALA A 299 -11.61 -0.20 28.11
CA ALA A 299 -12.88 -0.28 28.81
C ALA A 299 -13.94 0.52 28.04
N LEU A 300 -15.05 -0.09 27.79
CA LEU A 300 -16.19 0.50 27.10
C LEU A 300 -17.37 0.54 28.03
N TRP A 301 -18.00 1.70 28.17
CA TRP A 301 -19.23 1.88 28.94
C TRP A 301 -20.28 2.61 28.10
N ASN A 302 -21.31 1.89 27.71
CA ASN A 302 -22.53 2.44 27.11
C ASN A 302 -23.43 2.96 28.22
N ILE A 303 -23.36 4.26 28.52
CA ILE A 303 -24.13 4.88 29.63
C ILE A 303 -25.61 4.88 29.23
N ASN A 304 -25.93 5.20 28.00
CA ASN A 304 -27.27 5.12 27.41
C ASN A 304 -27.16 5.08 25.88
N GLU A 305 -28.28 5.13 25.16
CA GLU A 305 -28.33 5.07 23.69
C GLU A 305 -27.54 6.20 22.99
N ASN A 306 -27.35 7.33 23.67
CA ASN A 306 -26.70 8.52 23.11
C ASN A 306 -25.30 8.81 23.68
N HIS A 307 -24.89 8.10 24.73
CA HIS A 307 -23.64 8.37 25.44
C HIS A 307 -22.81 7.12 25.62
N LEU A 308 -21.60 7.19 25.11
CA LEU A 308 -20.60 6.11 25.19
C LEU A 308 -19.31 6.68 25.76
N LEU A 309 -18.75 6.02 26.74
CA LEU A 309 -17.41 6.30 27.26
C LEU A 309 -16.47 5.17 26.85
N ASN A 310 -15.37 5.53 26.24
CA ASN A 310 -14.28 4.59 25.92
C ASN A 310 -12.99 5.08 26.57
N LEU A 311 -12.38 4.20 27.36
CA LEU A 311 -11.07 4.41 27.95
C LEU A 311 -10.09 3.41 27.33
N SER A 312 -8.97 3.90 26.80
CA SER A 312 -7.92 3.06 26.22
C SER A 312 -6.54 3.50 26.72
N PHE A 313 -5.73 2.50 27.06
CA PHE A 313 -4.33 2.67 27.45
C PHE A 313 -3.46 1.77 26.59
#